data_342e26579820c7fb8aa6e28b73b8795a
#
_entry.id   342e26579820c7fb8aa6e28b73b8795a
#
_cell.length_a   1.000
_cell.length_b   1.000
_cell.length_c   1.000
_cell.angle_alpha   90.00
_cell.angle_beta   90.00
_cell.angle_gamma   90.00
#
_symmetry.space_group_name_H-M   'P 1'
#
loop_
_entity.id
_entity.type
_entity.pdbx_description
1 polymer ?
#
loop_
_entity_poly.entity_id
_entity_poly.type
_entity_poly.pdbx_seq_one_letter_code
_entity_poly.pdbx_strand_id
1 'polypeptide(L)'
;MIQIGNGKPMINNAKNPSVNVGLVVGSNISERLDFSLTGNGSYSKVINTLQKANDQTYLSYSGKLVMNWMPAASWVINSDVTYQAFEGLSASFNQSYYLWNAGLGYKFGKGKAAELRLTAYDILNQNRSIQRNVMQTYYEDVKTTVLTRYIMMTFSYKLRKFSGKGPDGK
;
A
#
# COMPACT_ATOMS: atom_id res chain seq x y z
N MET A 1 23.05 -25.02 1.68
CA MET A 1 24.46 -24.98 1.22
C MET A 1 25.27 -25.90 2.10
N ILE A 2 26.06 -26.79 1.51
CA ILE A 2 26.92 -27.75 2.24
C ILE A 2 28.29 -27.12 2.37
N GLN A 3 28.79 -26.95 3.59
CA GLN A 3 30.18 -26.56 3.85
C GLN A 3 30.96 -27.77 4.34
N ILE A 4 32.20 -27.89 3.92
CA ILE A 4 33.09 -28.98 4.39
C ILE A 4 33.95 -28.40 5.52
N GLY A 5 33.66 -28.78 6.76
CA GLY A 5 34.49 -28.49 7.94
C GLY A 5 35.06 -29.78 8.48
N ASN A 6 36.38 -29.86 8.71
CA ASN A 6 37.08 -31.04 9.22
C ASN A 6 36.76 -32.35 8.47
N GLY A 7 36.59 -32.31 7.15
CA GLY A 7 36.32 -33.49 6.32
C GLY A 7 34.89 -34.04 6.40
N LYS A 8 33.97 -33.41 7.14
CA LYS A 8 32.57 -33.83 7.22
C LYS A 8 31.67 -32.77 6.57
N PRO A 9 30.65 -33.18 5.78
CA PRO A 9 29.66 -32.25 5.25
C PRO A 9 28.81 -31.67 6.39
N MET A 10 28.75 -30.34 6.47
CA MET A 10 27.88 -29.61 7.40
C MET A 10 26.78 -28.88 6.62
N ILE A 11 25.55 -29.03 7.09
CA ILE A 11 24.39 -28.40 6.43
C ILE A 11 24.08 -27.08 7.13
N ASN A 12 24.12 -25.97 6.39
CA ASN A 12 23.61 -24.69 6.88
C ASN A 12 22.08 -24.67 6.75
N ASN A 13 21.37 -24.57 7.85
CA ASN A 13 19.93 -24.35 7.89
C ASN A 13 19.66 -22.88 8.16
N ALA A 14 18.90 -22.25 7.28
CA ALA A 14 18.38 -20.91 7.49
C ALA A 14 16.94 -20.98 8.01
N LYS A 15 16.63 -20.19 9.05
CA LYS A 15 15.29 -19.98 9.57
C LYS A 15 14.93 -18.51 9.38
N ASN A 16 13.68 -18.24 9.03
CA ASN A 16 13.18 -16.89 8.83
C ASN A 16 11.88 -16.65 9.64
N PRO A 17 11.97 -16.57 10.98
CA PRO A 17 10.81 -16.20 11.77
C PRO A 17 10.39 -14.76 11.46
N SER A 18 9.08 -14.54 11.34
CA SER A 18 8.49 -13.22 11.13
C SER A 18 7.26 -13.00 11.99
N VAL A 19 7.06 -11.75 12.39
CA VAL A 19 5.87 -11.28 13.12
C VAL A 19 5.31 -10.09 12.36
N ASN A 20 4.00 -10.15 12.09
CA ASN A 20 3.29 -9.06 11.44
C ASN A 20 2.16 -8.59 12.38
N VAL A 21 2.05 -7.29 12.54
CA VAL A 21 1.01 -6.66 13.36
C VAL A 21 0.35 -5.58 12.53
N GLY A 22 -0.97 -5.54 12.54
CA GLY A 22 -1.76 -4.52 11.86
C GLY A 22 -2.88 -4.00 12.75
N LEU A 23 -3.17 -2.71 12.61
CA LEU A 23 -4.27 -2.02 13.27
C LEU A 23 -5.03 -1.19 12.23
N VAL A 24 -6.36 -1.25 12.28
CA VAL A 24 -7.23 -0.41 11.46
C VAL A 24 -8.22 0.28 12.38
N VAL A 25 -8.28 1.60 12.27
CA VAL A 25 -9.27 2.43 12.93
C VAL A 25 -10.04 3.16 11.85
N GLY A 26 -11.32 2.86 11.72
CA GLY A 26 -12.23 3.52 10.80
C GLY A 26 -13.23 4.38 11.58
N SER A 27 -13.57 5.54 11.05
CA SER A 27 -14.61 6.39 11.60
C SER A 27 -15.48 6.91 10.47
N ASN A 28 -16.75 6.66 10.58
CA ASN A 28 -17.79 7.29 9.79
C ASN A 28 -18.46 8.38 10.65
N ILE A 29 -17.82 9.57 10.66
CA ILE A 29 -18.26 10.67 11.53
C ILE A 29 -19.63 11.19 11.08
N SER A 30 -19.88 11.22 9.77
CA SER A 30 -21.12 11.67 9.19
C SER A 30 -21.29 11.12 7.77
N GLU A 31 -22.48 11.29 7.17
CA GLU A 31 -22.70 10.98 5.74
C GLU A 31 -21.78 11.78 4.78
N ARG A 32 -21.10 12.81 5.31
CA ARG A 32 -20.27 13.71 4.50
C ARG A 32 -18.77 13.59 4.76
N LEU A 33 -18.38 13.00 5.88
CA LEU A 33 -16.97 12.87 6.25
C LEU A 33 -16.75 11.50 6.86
N ASP A 34 -15.88 10.76 6.23
CA ASP A 34 -15.31 9.52 6.75
C ASP A 34 -13.79 9.52 6.66
N PHE A 35 -13.15 8.77 7.53
CA PHE A 35 -11.73 8.50 7.44
C PHE A 35 -11.39 7.09 7.95
N SER A 36 -10.27 6.58 7.49
CA SER A 36 -9.66 5.38 8.05
C SER A 36 -8.16 5.59 8.25
N LEU A 37 -7.68 5.10 9.39
CA LEU A 37 -6.27 5.05 9.73
C LEU A 37 -5.85 3.59 9.83
N THR A 38 -4.82 3.20 9.07
CA THR A 38 -4.25 1.85 9.09
C THR A 38 -2.79 1.94 9.48
N GLY A 39 -2.36 1.10 10.40
CA GLY A 39 -0.96 0.92 10.79
C GLY A 39 -0.55 -0.54 10.59
N ASN A 40 0.60 -0.79 10.00
CA ASN A 40 1.16 -2.13 9.85
C ASN A 40 2.64 -2.13 10.23
N GLY A 41 3.08 -3.19 10.88
CA GLY A 41 4.47 -3.45 11.21
C GLY A 41 4.82 -4.91 10.91
N SER A 42 5.97 -5.14 10.32
CA SER A 42 6.53 -6.45 10.05
C SER A 42 7.96 -6.51 10.54
N TYR A 43 8.24 -7.45 11.42
CA TYR A 43 9.57 -7.77 11.91
C TYR A 43 9.96 -9.15 11.41
N SER A 44 11.13 -9.28 10.82
CA SER A 44 11.64 -10.55 10.32
C SER A 44 13.13 -10.70 10.65
N LYS A 45 13.54 -11.93 10.92
CA LYS A 45 14.93 -12.27 11.25
C LYS A 45 15.38 -13.48 10.45
N VAL A 46 16.51 -13.36 9.77
CA VAL A 46 17.19 -14.50 9.15
C VAL A 46 18.22 -15.03 10.14
N ILE A 47 18.15 -16.31 10.45
CA ILE A 47 19.05 -17.00 11.40
C ILE A 47 19.68 -18.18 10.69
N ASN A 48 21.00 -18.20 10.62
CA ASN A 48 21.79 -19.27 10.01
C ASN A 48 22.48 -20.13 11.08
N THR A 49 22.54 -21.43 10.86
CA THR A 49 23.19 -22.33 11.82
C THR A 49 24.72 -22.29 11.74
N LEU A 50 25.28 -22.13 10.53
CA LEU A 50 26.73 -22.15 10.30
C LEU A 50 27.27 -20.78 9.90
N GLN A 51 26.54 -20.01 9.10
CA GLN A 51 26.95 -18.72 8.57
C GLN A 51 26.31 -17.59 9.37
N LYS A 52 26.63 -17.47 10.66
CA LYS A 52 26.06 -16.44 11.53
C LYS A 52 26.35 -15.01 11.08
N ALA A 53 27.42 -14.79 10.32
CA ALA A 53 27.71 -13.50 9.70
C ALA A 53 26.62 -13.03 8.71
N ASN A 54 25.79 -13.97 8.22
CA ASN A 54 24.67 -13.70 7.34
C ASN A 54 23.32 -13.57 8.11
N ASP A 55 23.36 -13.60 9.44
CA ASP A 55 22.18 -13.31 10.23
C ASP A 55 21.80 -11.84 10.06
N GLN A 56 20.52 -11.61 9.74
CA GLN A 56 20.02 -10.26 9.51
C GLN A 56 18.64 -10.08 10.13
N THR A 57 18.39 -8.88 10.55
CA THR A 57 17.08 -8.44 11.05
C THR A 57 16.59 -7.31 10.16
N TYR A 58 15.34 -7.37 9.78
CA TYR A 58 14.72 -6.29 9.04
C TYR A 58 13.34 -5.97 9.61
N LEU A 59 13.02 -4.70 9.56
CA LEU A 59 11.76 -4.11 10.00
C LEU A 59 11.15 -3.33 8.85
N SER A 60 9.86 -3.51 8.65
CA SER A 60 9.08 -2.60 7.80
C SER A 60 7.84 -2.15 8.55
N TYR A 61 7.50 -0.89 8.39
CA TYR A 61 6.28 -0.36 8.99
C TYR A 61 5.66 0.69 8.08
N SER A 62 4.35 0.76 8.14
CA SER A 62 3.57 1.69 7.35
C SER A 62 2.41 2.27 8.14
N GLY A 63 2.07 3.50 7.85
CA GLY A 63 0.85 4.16 8.29
C GLY A 63 0.12 4.72 7.08
N LYS A 64 -1.20 4.51 7.00
CA LYS A 64 -2.03 5.05 5.93
C LYS A 64 -3.25 5.74 6.52
N LEU A 65 -3.45 6.99 6.13
CA LEU A 65 -4.66 7.77 6.39
C LEU A 65 -5.42 7.95 5.08
N VAL A 66 -6.67 7.55 5.04
CA VAL A 66 -7.60 7.82 3.93
C VAL A 66 -8.71 8.70 4.46
N MET A 67 -9.05 9.74 3.72
CA MET A 67 -10.13 10.67 4.04
C MET A 67 -11.00 10.87 2.81
N ASN A 68 -12.31 10.81 3.03
CA ASN A 68 -13.34 11.16 2.05
C ASN A 68 -14.23 12.24 2.65
N TRP A 69 -14.33 13.37 1.96
CA TRP A 69 -15.09 14.51 2.44
C TRP A 69 -16.00 15.08 1.34
N MET A 70 -17.25 15.27 1.68
CA MET A 70 -18.26 15.91 0.83
C MET A 70 -18.70 17.23 1.49
N PRO A 71 -17.93 18.33 1.33
CA PRO A 71 -18.27 19.62 1.96
C PRO A 71 -19.63 20.17 1.47
N ALA A 72 -20.00 19.82 0.27
CA ALA A 72 -21.32 20.13 -0.29
C ALA A 72 -21.81 18.96 -1.13
N ALA A 73 -23.09 18.95 -1.43
CA ALA A 73 -23.75 17.83 -2.11
C ALA A 73 -23.20 17.53 -3.52
N SER A 74 -22.45 18.42 -4.11
CA SER A 74 -21.83 18.25 -5.45
C SER A 74 -20.32 18.08 -5.40
N TRP A 75 -19.66 18.40 -4.29
CA TRP A 75 -18.21 18.34 -4.17
C TRP A 75 -17.78 17.08 -3.41
N VAL A 76 -16.74 16.43 -3.92
CA VAL A 76 -16.13 15.28 -3.29
C VAL A 76 -14.62 15.51 -3.24
N ILE A 77 -14.07 15.46 -2.04
CA ILE A 77 -12.63 15.56 -1.81
C ILE A 77 -12.17 14.20 -1.26
N ASN A 78 -11.17 13.62 -1.91
CA ASN A 78 -10.52 12.41 -1.44
C ASN A 78 -9.05 12.75 -1.18
N SER A 79 -8.50 12.24 -0.10
CA SER A 79 -7.07 12.34 0.18
C SER A 79 -6.60 11.06 0.85
N ASP A 80 -5.48 10.52 0.40
CA ASP A 80 -4.79 9.44 1.06
C ASP A 80 -3.31 9.76 1.20
N VAL A 81 -2.81 9.52 2.39
CA VAL A 81 -1.39 9.67 2.73
C VAL A 81 -0.91 8.35 3.29
N THR A 82 0.14 7.80 2.69
CA THR A 82 0.82 6.61 3.18
C THR A 82 2.25 6.97 3.54
N TYR A 83 2.67 6.64 4.76
CA TYR A 83 4.06 6.59 5.16
C TYR A 83 4.55 5.16 5.10
N GLN A 84 5.71 4.92 4.54
CA GLN A 84 6.36 3.62 4.48
C GLN A 84 7.82 3.75 4.88
N ALA A 85 8.29 2.82 5.71
CA ALA A 85 9.69 2.75 6.11
C ALA A 85 10.20 1.32 6.10
N PHE A 86 11.48 1.17 5.76
CA PHE A 86 12.22 -0.07 5.75
C PHE A 86 13.55 0.11 6.46
N GLU A 87 13.88 -0.83 7.35
CA GLU A 87 15.13 -0.87 8.10
C GLU A 87 15.76 -2.26 8.04
N GLY A 88 17.08 -2.35 8.17
CA GLY A 88 17.82 -3.61 8.09
C GLY A 88 18.01 -4.13 6.67
N LEU A 89 17.68 -3.34 5.65
CA LEU A 89 18.02 -3.61 4.25
C LEU A 89 19.48 -3.25 3.99
N SER A 90 19.99 -3.52 2.78
CA SER A 90 21.26 -2.94 2.36
C SER A 90 21.20 -1.41 2.40
N ALA A 91 22.33 -0.74 2.65
CA ALA A 91 22.37 0.70 2.98
C ALA A 91 21.62 1.61 1.98
N SER A 92 21.58 1.22 0.71
CA SER A 92 20.85 1.95 -0.35
C SER A 92 19.34 1.76 -0.32
N PHE A 93 18.83 0.82 0.47
CA PHE A 93 17.41 0.45 0.54
C PHE A 93 16.75 0.77 1.89
N ASN A 94 17.54 1.12 2.91
CA ASN A 94 16.99 1.68 4.16
C ASN A 94 16.42 3.05 3.87
N GLN A 95 15.12 3.12 3.62
CA GLN A 95 14.45 4.34 3.17
C GLN A 95 13.08 4.46 3.82
N SER A 96 12.67 5.72 3.97
CA SER A 96 11.29 6.06 4.26
C SER A 96 10.77 7.03 3.20
N TYR A 97 9.48 6.97 2.91
CA TYR A 97 8.86 7.88 1.97
C TYR A 97 7.38 8.09 2.31
N TYR A 98 6.85 9.18 1.81
CA TYR A 98 5.43 9.49 1.84
C TYR A 98 4.85 9.40 0.45
N LEU A 99 3.73 8.69 0.32
CA LEU A 99 2.92 8.69 -0.88
C LEU A 99 1.63 9.44 -0.57
N TRP A 100 1.46 10.61 -1.18
CA TRP A 100 0.27 11.43 -1.00
C TRP A 100 -0.47 11.59 -2.32
N ASN A 101 -1.74 11.17 -2.31
CA ASN A 101 -2.67 11.35 -3.41
C ASN A 101 -3.84 12.21 -2.94
N ALA A 102 -4.34 13.09 -3.81
CA ALA A 102 -5.51 13.90 -3.53
C ALA A 102 -6.37 14.07 -4.78
N GLY A 103 -7.67 14.06 -4.60
CA GLY A 103 -8.64 14.18 -5.67
C GLY A 103 -9.76 15.16 -5.32
N LEU A 104 -10.19 15.91 -6.33
CA LEU A 104 -11.33 16.79 -6.28
C LEU A 104 -12.34 16.36 -7.34
N GLY A 105 -13.53 15.97 -6.93
CA GLY A 105 -14.64 15.59 -7.79
C GLY A 105 -15.78 16.59 -7.72
N TYR A 106 -16.41 16.84 -8.87
CA TYR A 106 -17.64 17.64 -8.96
C TYR A 106 -18.75 16.83 -9.62
N LYS A 107 -19.85 16.65 -8.88
CA LYS A 107 -21.04 15.93 -9.34
C LYS A 107 -22.05 16.90 -9.91
N PHE A 108 -22.55 16.62 -11.11
CA PHE A 108 -23.49 17.48 -11.83
C PHE A 108 -24.54 16.65 -12.62
N GLY A 109 -25.40 17.37 -13.34
CA GLY A 109 -26.50 16.76 -14.10
C GLY A 109 -27.69 16.34 -13.25
N LYS A 110 -28.72 15.82 -13.92
CA LYS A 110 -29.98 15.40 -13.27
C LYS A 110 -29.72 14.28 -12.27
N GLY A 111 -30.02 14.53 -11.01
CA GLY A 111 -29.78 13.60 -9.92
C GLY A 111 -28.29 13.30 -9.67
N LYS A 112 -27.39 14.22 -10.07
CA LYS A 112 -25.92 14.07 -9.91
C LYS A 112 -25.38 12.81 -10.55
N ALA A 113 -25.91 12.48 -11.72
CA ALA A 113 -25.53 11.28 -12.44
C ALA A 113 -24.13 11.37 -13.07
N ALA A 114 -23.64 12.57 -13.35
CA ALA A 114 -22.28 12.80 -13.88
C ALA A 114 -21.34 13.28 -12.79
N GLU A 115 -20.09 12.86 -12.88
CA GLU A 115 -18.99 13.32 -12.04
C GLU A 115 -17.75 13.56 -12.89
N LEU A 116 -17.14 14.71 -12.74
CA LEU A 116 -15.80 15.01 -13.24
C LEU A 116 -14.86 15.07 -12.05
N ARG A 117 -13.77 14.29 -12.11
CA ARG A 117 -12.79 14.18 -11.04
C ARG A 117 -11.40 14.46 -11.55
N LEU A 118 -10.68 15.31 -10.84
CA LEU A 118 -9.25 15.53 -11.02
C LEU A 118 -8.51 14.92 -9.85
N THR A 119 -7.55 14.03 -10.12
CA THR A 119 -6.75 13.37 -9.08
C THR A 119 -5.27 13.60 -9.36
N ALA A 120 -4.55 14.10 -8.35
CA ALA A 120 -3.11 14.18 -8.35
C ALA A 120 -2.54 12.98 -7.57
N TYR A 121 -1.70 12.21 -8.22
CA TYR A 121 -1.00 11.06 -7.64
C TYR A 121 0.43 11.42 -7.32
N ASP A 122 0.94 10.87 -6.19
CA ASP A 122 2.30 11.06 -5.72
C ASP A 122 2.71 12.55 -5.71
N ILE A 123 1.93 13.38 -5.03
CA ILE A 123 2.11 14.84 -4.96
C ILE A 123 3.52 15.20 -4.50
N LEU A 124 4.09 14.42 -3.59
CA LEU A 124 5.44 14.64 -3.04
C LEU A 124 6.56 14.09 -3.94
N ASN A 125 6.21 13.35 -5.01
CA ASN A 125 7.15 12.71 -5.93
C ASN A 125 8.15 11.78 -5.23
N GLN A 126 7.65 10.99 -4.30
CA GLN A 126 8.46 10.09 -3.47
C GLN A 126 8.13 8.62 -3.70
N ASN A 127 7.22 8.30 -4.65
CA ASN A 127 6.82 6.93 -4.91
C ASN A 127 8.02 6.05 -5.28
N ARG A 128 8.20 4.97 -4.55
CA ARG A 128 9.28 4.01 -4.74
C ARG A 128 8.74 2.60 -4.47
N SER A 129 9.10 1.66 -5.31
CA SER A 129 8.81 0.25 -5.05
C SER A 129 10.08 -0.43 -4.59
N ILE A 130 10.08 -0.84 -3.32
CA ILE A 130 11.17 -1.58 -2.71
C ILE A 130 10.59 -2.87 -2.15
N GLN A 131 11.17 -3.99 -2.52
CA GLN A 131 10.77 -5.30 -2.06
C GLN A 131 12.00 -6.12 -1.68
N ARG A 132 11.95 -6.79 -0.53
CA ARG A 132 12.95 -7.79 -0.16
C ARG A 132 12.38 -9.19 -0.36
N ASN A 133 13.08 -9.98 -1.13
CA ASN A 133 12.85 -11.41 -1.29
C ASN A 133 13.89 -12.16 -0.47
N VAL A 134 13.43 -12.99 0.48
CA VAL A 134 14.32 -13.80 1.33
C VAL A 134 14.19 -15.24 0.91
N MET A 135 15.29 -15.83 0.47
CA MET A 135 15.42 -17.22 0.11
C MET A 135 16.31 -17.95 1.12
N GLN A 136 16.34 -19.26 1.08
CA GLN A 136 17.17 -20.06 2.00
C GLN A 136 18.68 -19.77 1.91
N THR A 137 19.15 -19.32 0.74
CA THR A 137 20.58 -19.16 0.44
C THR A 137 21.01 -17.72 0.22
N TYR A 138 20.08 -16.83 -0.07
CA TYR A 138 20.36 -15.41 -0.31
C TYR A 138 19.12 -14.56 0.00
N TYR A 139 19.34 -13.26 0.14
CA TYR A 139 18.28 -12.25 0.07
C TYR A 139 18.53 -11.32 -1.12
N GLU A 140 17.47 -10.76 -1.63
CA GLU A 140 17.50 -9.86 -2.77
C GLU A 140 16.66 -8.62 -2.44
N ASP A 141 17.26 -7.45 -2.61
CA ASP A 141 16.55 -6.18 -2.53
C ASP A 141 16.23 -5.69 -3.95
N VAL A 142 14.96 -5.66 -4.29
CA VAL A 142 14.50 -5.25 -5.62
C VAL A 142 13.93 -3.84 -5.54
N LYS A 143 14.43 -2.96 -6.39
CA LYS A 143 13.87 -1.63 -6.62
C LYS A 143 13.32 -1.58 -8.04
N THR A 144 12.01 -1.40 -8.15
CA THR A 144 11.34 -1.28 -9.44
C THR A 144 11.04 0.18 -9.75
N THR A 145 11.21 0.57 -11.01
CA THR A 145 10.75 1.88 -11.48
C THR A 145 9.23 1.89 -11.49
N VAL A 146 8.66 2.83 -10.77
CA VAL A 146 7.21 3.03 -10.66
C VAL A 146 6.81 4.35 -11.28
N LEU A 147 5.54 4.45 -11.66
CA LEU A 147 4.98 5.71 -12.12
C LEU A 147 5.01 6.71 -10.96
N THR A 148 5.71 7.82 -11.17
CA THR A 148 5.80 8.92 -10.22
C THR A 148 4.69 9.93 -10.46
N ARG A 149 4.80 11.13 -9.90
CA ARG A 149 3.79 12.19 -9.93
C ARG A 149 3.10 12.34 -11.28
N TYR A 150 1.79 12.24 -11.29
CA TYR A 150 0.94 12.55 -12.44
C TYR A 150 -0.44 13.04 -12.02
N ILE A 151 -1.14 13.66 -12.95
CA ILE A 151 -2.51 14.13 -12.77
C ILE A 151 -3.40 13.34 -13.73
N MET A 152 -4.54 12.89 -13.23
CA MET A 152 -5.53 12.17 -14.00
C MET A 152 -6.88 12.85 -13.90
N MET A 153 -7.52 13.04 -15.03
CA MET A 153 -8.91 13.51 -15.12
C MET A 153 -9.80 12.32 -15.48
N THR A 154 -10.84 12.12 -14.68
CA THR A 154 -11.80 11.03 -14.87
C THR A 154 -13.20 11.60 -15.01
N PHE A 155 -13.92 11.18 -16.05
CA PHE A 155 -15.34 11.42 -16.20
C PHE A 155 -16.10 10.13 -15.92
N SER A 156 -17.11 10.20 -15.05
CA SER A 156 -17.98 9.08 -14.72
C SER A 156 -19.44 9.46 -14.93
N TYR A 157 -20.22 8.56 -15.51
CA TYR A 157 -21.63 8.74 -15.65
C TYR A 157 -22.40 7.52 -15.19
N LYS A 158 -23.35 7.68 -14.25
CA LYS A 158 -24.21 6.63 -13.73
C LYS A 158 -25.45 6.49 -14.62
N LEU A 159 -25.47 5.44 -15.42
CA LEU A 159 -26.69 5.07 -16.15
C LEU A 159 -27.69 4.52 -15.12
N ARG A 160 -28.83 5.17 -15.01
CA ARG A 160 -29.94 4.61 -14.21
C ARG A 160 -30.55 3.45 -14.96
N LYS A 161 -30.75 2.34 -14.27
CA LYS A 161 -31.43 1.16 -14.82
C LYS A 161 -32.82 1.57 -15.29
N PHE A 162 -33.13 1.31 -16.53
CA PHE A 162 -34.51 1.35 -17.01
C PHE A 162 -35.31 0.36 -16.17
N SER A 163 -36.32 0.85 -15.48
CA SER A 163 -37.35 -0.02 -14.89
C SER A 163 -38.11 -0.67 -16.08
N GLY A 164 -37.70 -1.86 -16.47
CA GLY A 164 -38.52 -2.66 -17.32
C GLY A 164 -39.84 -2.90 -16.57
N LYS A 165 -40.96 -2.41 -17.10
CA LYS A 165 -42.28 -2.90 -16.73
C LYS A 165 -42.21 -4.42 -16.92
N GLY A 166 -42.32 -5.16 -15.81
CA GLY A 166 -42.59 -6.59 -15.90
C GLY A 166 -43.85 -6.80 -16.75
N PRO A 167 -43.95 -7.88 -17.51
CA PRO A 167 -45.21 -8.22 -18.16
C PRO A 167 -46.23 -8.43 -17.05
N ASP A 168 -47.26 -7.59 -17.05
CA ASP A 168 -48.41 -7.78 -16.17
C ASP A 168 -49.01 -9.15 -16.62
N GLY A 169 -48.71 -10.17 -15.81
CA GLY A 169 -49.44 -11.41 -15.88
C GLY A 169 -50.90 -11.17 -15.52
N LYS A 170 -51.77 -11.50 -16.43
CA LYS A 170 -53.20 -11.71 -16.21
C LYS A 170 -53.44 -12.67 -15.05
#